data_6af05871190cae2d027c4fb75521dfd7
#
_entry.id   6af05871190cae2d027c4fb75521dfd7
#
_cell.length_a   1.000
_cell.length_b   1.000
_cell.length_c   1.000
_cell.angle_alpha   90.00
_cell.angle_beta   90.00
_cell.angle_gamma   90.00
#
_symmetry.space_group_name_H-M   'P 1'
#
loop_
_entity.id
_entity.type
_entity.pdbx_description
1 polymer ?
#
loop_
_entity_poly.entity_id
_entity_poly.type
_entity_poly.pdbx_seq_one_letter_code
_entity_poly.pdbx_strand_id
1 'polypeptide(L)'
;MIGCAAEKELIARLESLELAPFRFHGWLGNRKTQSFGWRYDFDDASFARTDPIPHWLESVRGAAAAFGGLDPGDLVHVLLARYDPGAGIGWHRDRDVFDQVVGISLATPARLRFRQRTEDGGFRRASVDVEPRSGYRLSGSARWDWEHSIAPGDQLRFSITFRTLSDKGRRIAKQTCGTVRQRNG
;
A
#
# COMPACT_ATOMS: atom_id res chain seq x y z
N MET A 1 6.04 -11.29 -11.95
CA MET A 1 5.82 -9.84 -12.09
C MET A 1 7.12 -9.06 -12.33
N ILE A 2 8.11 -9.23 -11.49
CA ILE A 2 9.45 -8.63 -11.68
C ILE A 2 10.52 -9.71 -11.67
N GLY A 3 11.67 -9.43 -12.33
CA GLY A 3 12.80 -10.37 -12.39
C GLY A 3 13.67 -10.33 -11.12
N CYS A 4 14.53 -11.34 -10.94
CA CYS A 4 15.42 -11.44 -9.78
C CYS A 4 16.40 -10.25 -9.67
N ALA A 5 16.90 -9.72 -10.78
CA ALA A 5 17.80 -8.56 -10.76
C ALA A 5 17.09 -7.30 -10.25
N ALA A 6 15.87 -7.04 -10.75
CA ALA A 6 15.06 -5.92 -10.30
C ALA A 6 14.69 -6.04 -8.81
N GLU A 7 14.39 -7.25 -8.32
CA GLU A 7 14.13 -7.47 -6.89
C GLU A 7 15.33 -7.11 -6.02
N LYS A 8 16.53 -7.56 -6.40
CA LYS A 8 17.77 -7.27 -5.65
C LYS A 8 18.03 -5.77 -5.57
N GLU A 9 17.84 -5.05 -6.68
CA GLU A 9 18.01 -3.59 -6.73
C GLU A 9 16.98 -2.88 -5.83
N LEU A 10 15.70 -3.30 -5.91
CA LEU A 10 14.63 -2.74 -5.08
C LEU A 10 14.89 -2.97 -3.58
N ILE A 11 15.30 -4.19 -3.19
CA ILE A 11 15.62 -4.50 -1.80
C ILE A 11 16.77 -3.62 -1.31
N ALA A 12 17.87 -3.51 -2.07
CA ALA A 12 19.01 -2.66 -1.70
C ALA A 12 18.59 -1.18 -1.51
N ARG A 13 17.71 -0.68 -2.40
CA ARG A 13 17.13 0.67 -2.25
C ARG A 13 16.27 0.79 -0.99
N LEU A 14 15.38 -0.17 -0.74
CA LEU A 14 14.51 -0.17 0.43
C LEU A 14 15.28 -0.25 1.74
N GLU A 15 16.39 -1.00 1.78
CA GLU A 15 17.28 -1.09 2.93
C GLU A 15 18.04 0.22 3.21
N SER A 16 18.34 0.99 2.16
CA SER A 16 19.03 2.29 2.30
C SER A 16 18.11 3.43 2.76
N LEU A 17 16.79 3.20 2.81
CA LEU A 17 15.81 4.21 3.24
C LEU A 17 15.59 4.16 4.76
N GLU A 18 15.48 5.33 5.38
CA GLU A 18 15.05 5.47 6.77
C GLU A 18 13.52 5.38 6.87
N LEU A 19 12.99 4.16 6.80
CA LEU A 19 11.57 3.92 6.97
C LEU A 19 11.17 4.11 8.43
N ALA A 20 10.12 4.91 8.67
CA ALA A 20 9.59 5.17 10.01
C ALA A 20 8.61 4.08 10.48
N PRO A 21 8.54 3.77 11.79
CA PRO A 21 7.50 2.92 12.34
C PRO A 21 6.10 3.42 11.94
N PHE A 22 5.23 2.51 11.52
CA PHE A 22 3.87 2.87 11.13
C PHE A 22 3.09 3.38 12.33
N ARG A 23 2.53 4.60 12.24
CA ARG A 23 1.69 5.21 13.28
C ARG A 23 0.20 4.99 12.98
N PHE A 24 -0.54 4.64 14.02
CA PHE A 24 -1.98 4.48 13.96
C PHE A 24 -2.62 4.90 15.30
N HIS A 25 -3.28 6.04 15.35
CA HIS A 25 -3.92 6.60 16.54
C HIS A 25 -3.00 6.57 17.78
N GLY A 26 -1.76 7.06 17.62
CA GLY A 26 -0.76 7.09 18.68
C GLY A 26 -0.01 5.78 18.95
N TRP A 27 -0.42 4.66 18.34
CA TRP A 27 0.28 3.38 18.45
C TRP A 27 1.36 3.25 17.36
N LEU A 28 2.50 2.70 17.76
CA LEU A 28 3.59 2.35 16.83
C LEU A 28 3.49 0.87 16.47
N GLY A 29 3.31 0.61 15.17
CA GLY A 29 3.37 -0.76 14.64
C GLY A 29 4.82 -1.21 14.44
N ASN A 30 5.04 -2.53 14.49
CA ASN A 30 6.37 -3.13 14.28
C ASN A 30 6.85 -3.01 12.83
N ARG A 31 5.95 -2.80 11.86
CA ARG A 31 6.36 -2.55 10.47
C ARG A 31 6.79 -1.10 10.30
N LYS A 32 7.80 -0.89 9.44
CA LYS A 32 8.28 0.44 9.06
C LYS A 32 7.78 0.80 7.68
N THR A 33 7.41 2.07 7.46
CA THR A 33 6.77 2.51 6.21
C THR A 33 7.23 3.88 5.77
N GLN A 34 7.09 4.13 4.45
CA GLN A 34 7.19 5.46 3.84
C GLN A 34 6.19 5.56 2.69
N SER A 35 5.50 6.70 2.60
CA SER A 35 4.54 6.99 1.52
C SER A 35 5.05 8.08 0.60
N PHE A 36 4.71 7.97 -0.70
CA PHE A 36 4.96 9.00 -1.70
C PHE A 36 3.71 9.26 -2.55
N GLY A 37 3.65 10.45 -3.13
CA GLY A 37 2.53 10.93 -3.95
C GLY A 37 1.42 11.52 -3.11
N TRP A 38 0.62 10.68 -2.48
CA TRP A 38 -0.43 11.07 -1.54
C TRP A 38 -0.25 10.33 -0.21
N ARG A 39 -0.64 10.95 0.90
CA ARG A 39 -0.60 10.33 2.23
C ARG A 39 -1.91 10.60 2.95
N TYR A 40 -2.44 9.54 3.58
CA TYR A 40 -3.48 9.64 4.59
C TYR A 40 -2.81 9.60 5.97
N ASP A 41 -3.07 10.63 6.78
CA ASP A 41 -2.64 10.66 8.18
C ASP A 41 -3.77 10.11 9.06
N PHE A 42 -3.43 9.19 9.95
CA PHE A 42 -4.40 8.52 10.81
C PHE A 42 -4.66 9.27 12.11
N ASP A 43 -3.77 10.20 12.49
CA ASP A 43 -3.89 10.94 13.73
C ASP A 43 -4.86 12.13 13.58
N ASP A 44 -4.82 12.82 12.45
CA ASP A 44 -5.69 13.96 12.16
C ASP A 44 -6.71 13.72 11.03
N ALA A 45 -6.75 12.51 10.48
CA ALA A 45 -7.60 12.12 9.35
C ALA A 45 -7.37 12.97 8.08
N SER A 46 -6.23 13.62 7.94
CA SER A 46 -5.90 14.43 6.77
C SER A 46 -5.50 13.56 5.57
N PHE A 47 -5.80 14.08 4.37
CA PHE A 47 -5.38 13.48 3.12
C PHE A 47 -4.73 14.55 2.24
N ALA A 48 -3.42 14.45 2.03
CA ALA A 48 -2.63 15.49 1.37
C ALA A 48 -1.57 14.90 0.43
N ARG A 49 -1.05 15.75 -0.45
CA ARG A 49 0.16 15.42 -1.21
C ARG A 49 1.35 15.36 -0.29
N THR A 50 2.25 14.43 -0.58
CA THR A 50 3.58 14.32 0.00
C THR A 50 4.61 14.35 -1.12
N ASP A 51 5.85 13.97 -0.84
CA ASP A 51 6.91 13.91 -1.84
C ASP A 51 6.47 13.11 -3.07
N PRO A 52 6.87 13.50 -4.28
CA PRO A 52 6.53 12.79 -5.50
C PRO A 52 7.06 11.35 -5.45
N ILE A 53 6.41 10.45 -6.20
CA ILE A 53 6.90 9.08 -6.35
C ILE A 53 8.30 9.14 -6.96
N PRO A 54 9.32 8.55 -6.30
CA PRO A 54 10.69 8.59 -6.77
C PRO A 54 10.87 7.92 -8.13
N HIS A 55 11.74 8.50 -8.98
CA HIS A 55 11.98 8.00 -10.33
C HIS A 55 12.42 6.53 -10.37
N TRP A 56 13.17 6.05 -9.38
CA TRP A 56 13.59 4.65 -9.31
C TRP A 56 12.42 3.65 -9.13
N LEU A 57 11.22 4.13 -8.77
CA LEU A 57 9.99 3.33 -8.70
C LEU A 57 9.20 3.31 -10.02
N GLU A 58 9.53 4.10 -11.03
CA GLU A 58 8.72 4.21 -12.23
C GLU A 58 8.65 2.90 -13.03
N SER A 59 9.75 2.15 -13.13
CA SER A 59 9.74 0.84 -13.78
C SER A 59 8.81 -0.15 -13.07
N VAL A 60 8.87 -0.22 -11.74
CA VAL A 60 8.01 -1.12 -10.97
C VAL A 60 6.57 -0.63 -10.90
N ARG A 61 6.34 0.69 -10.95
CA ARG A 61 5.01 1.29 -11.10
C ARG A 61 4.37 0.90 -12.43
N GLY A 62 5.13 0.96 -13.53
CA GLY A 62 4.68 0.48 -14.84
C GLY A 62 4.34 -1.01 -14.84
N ALA A 63 5.17 -1.85 -14.20
CA ALA A 63 4.90 -3.29 -14.05
C ALA A 63 3.65 -3.56 -13.20
N ALA A 64 3.44 -2.78 -12.12
CA ALA A 64 2.24 -2.87 -11.29
C ALA A 64 0.97 -2.47 -12.06
N ALA A 65 1.05 -1.39 -12.84
CA ALA A 65 -0.05 -0.93 -13.68
C ALA A 65 -0.44 -1.97 -14.73
N ALA A 66 0.53 -2.51 -15.47
CA ALA A 66 0.31 -3.56 -16.45
C ALA A 66 -0.31 -4.82 -15.82
N PHE A 67 0.17 -5.26 -14.65
CA PHE A 67 -0.40 -6.38 -13.90
C PHE A 67 -1.84 -6.10 -13.46
N GLY A 68 -2.12 -4.88 -13.01
CA GLY A 68 -3.43 -4.45 -12.55
C GLY A 68 -4.41 -4.10 -13.66
N GLY A 69 -4.00 -4.04 -14.93
CA GLY A 69 -4.82 -3.52 -16.03
C GLY A 69 -5.20 -2.05 -15.81
N LEU A 70 -4.25 -1.22 -15.35
CA LEU A 70 -4.42 0.17 -14.96
C LEU A 70 -3.50 1.08 -15.78
N ASP A 71 -3.83 2.38 -15.83
CA ASP A 71 -2.88 3.37 -16.32
C ASP A 71 -1.82 3.66 -15.24
N PRO A 72 -0.51 3.69 -15.56
CA PRO A 72 0.51 4.06 -14.58
C PRO A 72 0.27 5.43 -13.93
N GLY A 73 -0.32 6.39 -14.66
CA GLY A 73 -0.69 7.70 -14.15
C GLY A 73 -1.75 7.68 -13.05
N ASP A 74 -2.61 6.65 -13.03
CA ASP A 74 -3.63 6.47 -11.99
C ASP A 74 -3.07 5.93 -10.66
N LEU A 75 -1.89 5.32 -10.69
CA LEU A 75 -1.18 4.85 -9.49
C LEU A 75 -0.47 6.04 -8.82
N VAL A 76 -1.23 6.88 -8.15
CA VAL A 76 -0.78 8.18 -7.63
C VAL A 76 -0.22 8.14 -6.21
N HIS A 77 -0.32 6.99 -5.55
CA HIS A 77 0.21 6.75 -4.22
C HIS A 77 1.05 5.47 -4.21
N VAL A 78 2.17 5.49 -3.52
CA VAL A 78 2.94 4.30 -3.18
C VAL A 78 3.24 4.26 -1.69
N LEU A 79 3.07 3.09 -1.10
CA LEU A 79 3.50 2.75 0.25
C LEU A 79 4.62 1.72 0.17
N LEU A 80 5.78 2.08 0.66
CA LEU A 80 6.88 1.17 0.92
C LEU A 80 6.74 0.62 2.34
N ALA A 81 6.88 -0.67 2.51
CA ALA A 81 6.80 -1.30 3.83
C ALA A 81 7.89 -2.35 4.03
N ARG A 82 8.53 -2.28 5.19
CA ARG A 82 9.49 -3.24 5.71
C ARG A 82 8.87 -3.97 6.90
N TYR A 83 8.93 -5.28 6.86
CA TYR A 83 8.50 -6.19 7.91
C TYR A 83 9.74 -6.90 8.45
N ASP A 84 10.27 -6.41 9.56
CA ASP A 84 11.32 -7.12 10.30
C ASP A 84 10.74 -8.41 10.92
N PRO A 85 11.53 -9.41 11.32
CA PRO A 85 11.05 -10.59 12.03
C PRO A 85 10.11 -10.21 13.18
N GLY A 86 8.95 -10.85 13.26
CA GLY A 86 7.89 -10.55 14.21
C GLY A 86 6.95 -9.42 13.79
N ALA A 87 7.21 -8.74 12.68
CA ALA A 87 6.31 -7.71 12.17
C ALA A 87 5.21 -8.28 11.28
N GLY A 88 4.03 -7.71 11.39
CA GLY A 88 2.86 -8.04 10.56
C GLY A 88 1.95 -6.82 10.39
N ILE A 89 0.78 -7.05 9.82
CA ILE A 89 -0.30 -6.06 9.80
C ILE A 89 -1.61 -6.72 10.21
N GLY A 90 -2.30 -6.10 11.19
CA GLY A 90 -3.59 -6.56 11.70
C GLY A 90 -4.71 -6.47 10.64
N TRP A 91 -5.89 -6.94 11.03
CA TRP A 91 -7.07 -6.89 10.19
C TRP A 91 -7.50 -5.45 9.91
N HIS A 92 -7.56 -5.07 8.64
CA HIS A 92 -7.96 -3.73 8.22
C HIS A 92 -8.50 -3.75 6.79
N ARG A 93 -9.16 -2.67 6.42
CA ARG A 93 -9.43 -2.26 5.04
C ARG A 93 -8.63 -1.00 4.75
N ASP A 94 -8.13 -0.86 3.52
CA ASP A 94 -7.51 0.39 3.09
C ASP A 94 -8.50 1.56 3.19
N ARG A 95 -7.99 2.77 3.37
CA ARG A 95 -8.82 3.97 3.46
C ARG A 95 -9.63 4.19 2.19
N ASP A 96 -10.84 4.68 2.37
CA ASP A 96 -11.85 4.91 1.32
C ASP A 96 -11.49 6.04 0.33
N VAL A 97 -10.43 6.79 0.59
CA VAL A 97 -9.82 7.71 -0.37
C VAL A 97 -9.06 6.99 -1.49
N PHE A 98 -8.69 5.73 -1.30
CA PHE A 98 -8.06 4.87 -2.30
C PHE A 98 -9.07 3.87 -2.85
N ASP A 99 -8.94 3.54 -4.13
CA ASP A 99 -9.76 2.53 -4.79
C ASP A 99 -8.95 1.25 -5.00
N GLN A 100 -8.29 1.11 -6.11
CA GLN A 100 -7.57 -0.11 -6.45
C GLN A 100 -6.19 -0.13 -5.83
N VAL A 101 -5.79 -1.31 -5.39
CA VAL A 101 -4.51 -1.54 -4.71
C VAL A 101 -3.76 -2.61 -5.47
N VAL A 102 -2.52 -2.33 -5.86
CA VAL A 102 -1.60 -3.31 -6.45
C VAL A 102 -0.38 -3.42 -5.56
N GLY A 103 -0.21 -4.59 -4.94
CA GLY A 103 0.93 -4.88 -4.08
C GLY A 103 1.93 -5.80 -4.76
N ILE A 104 3.22 -5.56 -4.51
CA ILE A 104 4.35 -6.39 -4.93
C ILE A 104 5.05 -6.90 -3.69
N SER A 105 5.25 -8.21 -3.58
CA SER A 105 5.94 -8.88 -2.48
C SER A 105 7.40 -9.11 -2.83
N LEU A 106 8.31 -8.87 -1.87
CA LEU A 106 9.75 -8.98 -2.05
C LEU A 106 10.39 -9.70 -0.87
N ALA A 107 11.53 -10.32 -1.11
CA ALA A 107 12.40 -11.05 -0.21
C ALA A 107 11.82 -12.42 0.21
N THR A 108 10.79 -12.46 1.03
CA THR A 108 10.23 -13.72 1.56
C THR A 108 8.73 -13.85 1.29
N PRO A 109 8.22 -15.09 1.20
CA PRO A 109 6.78 -15.33 1.03
C PRO A 109 5.98 -14.79 2.22
N ALA A 110 4.72 -14.48 1.98
CA ALA A 110 3.77 -14.18 3.04
C ALA A 110 2.38 -14.70 2.69
N ARG A 111 1.56 -14.94 3.70
CA ARG A 111 0.15 -15.26 3.52
C ARG A 111 -0.70 -14.03 3.73
N LEU A 112 -1.29 -13.53 2.66
CA LEU A 112 -2.31 -12.49 2.69
C LEU A 112 -3.63 -13.14 3.06
N ARG A 113 -4.16 -12.79 4.22
CA ARG A 113 -5.38 -13.35 4.79
C ARG A 113 -6.51 -12.37 4.61
N PHE A 114 -7.72 -12.90 4.36
CA PHE A 114 -8.95 -12.13 4.19
C PHE A 114 -10.01 -12.62 5.15
N ARG A 115 -10.85 -11.70 5.62
CA ARG A 115 -12.08 -12.01 6.34
C ARG A 115 -13.19 -11.03 5.98
N GLN A 116 -14.40 -11.53 5.95
CA GLN A 116 -15.63 -10.74 5.78
C GLN A 116 -16.61 -11.16 6.86
N ARG A 117 -17.21 -10.18 7.53
CA ARG A 117 -18.22 -10.44 8.55
C ARG A 117 -19.46 -11.04 7.90
N THR A 118 -20.02 -12.08 8.50
CA THR A 118 -21.27 -12.72 8.11
C THR A 118 -22.44 -12.21 8.93
N GLU A 119 -23.68 -12.40 8.47
CA GLU A 119 -24.90 -11.92 9.14
C GLU A 119 -25.11 -12.57 10.51
N ASP A 120 -24.67 -13.82 10.67
CA ASP A 120 -24.71 -14.57 11.94
C ASP A 120 -23.63 -14.13 12.96
N GLY A 121 -22.86 -13.07 12.64
CA GLY A 121 -21.80 -12.53 13.50
C GLY A 121 -20.45 -13.27 13.37
N GLY A 122 -20.34 -14.28 12.52
CA GLY A 122 -19.12 -15.02 12.21
C GLY A 122 -18.23 -14.30 11.18
N PHE A 123 -17.28 -15.06 10.61
CA PHE A 123 -16.41 -14.59 9.55
C PHE A 123 -16.25 -15.63 8.45
N ARG A 124 -16.55 -15.26 7.22
CA ARG A 124 -16.02 -15.93 6.04
C ARG A 124 -14.53 -15.60 5.93
N ARG A 125 -13.68 -16.58 5.63
CA ARG A 125 -12.23 -16.43 5.53
C ARG A 125 -11.71 -16.96 4.21
N ALA A 126 -10.66 -16.30 3.71
CA ALA A 126 -9.88 -16.74 2.55
C ALA A 126 -8.42 -16.37 2.77
N SER A 127 -7.52 -16.96 2.00
CA SER A 127 -6.11 -16.56 1.99
C SER A 127 -5.48 -16.84 0.64
N VAL A 128 -4.41 -16.11 0.34
CA VAL A 128 -3.56 -16.32 -0.82
C VAL A 128 -2.10 -16.20 -0.39
N ASP A 129 -1.27 -17.11 -0.86
CA ASP A 129 0.17 -17.03 -0.64
C ASP A 129 0.77 -16.07 -1.68
N VAL A 130 1.55 -15.11 -1.22
CA VAL A 130 2.22 -14.11 -2.05
C VAL A 130 3.72 -14.37 -2.01
N GLU A 131 4.20 -14.95 -3.09
CA GLU A 131 5.62 -15.27 -3.28
C GLU A 131 6.46 -14.02 -3.54
N PRO A 132 7.77 -14.06 -3.27
CA PRO A 132 8.68 -13.00 -3.73
C PRO A 132 8.53 -12.75 -5.22
N ARG A 133 8.62 -11.49 -5.65
CA ARG A 133 8.46 -11.03 -7.03
C ARG A 133 7.07 -11.21 -7.62
N SER A 134 6.11 -11.69 -6.81
CA SER A 134 4.71 -11.77 -7.21
C SER A 134 3.96 -10.46 -6.95
N GLY A 135 2.81 -10.32 -7.61
CA GLY A 135 1.88 -9.22 -7.38
C GLY A 135 0.50 -9.73 -6.97
N TYR A 136 -0.22 -8.88 -6.26
CA TYR A 136 -1.65 -9.06 -5.99
C TYR A 136 -2.41 -7.77 -6.27
N ARG A 137 -3.68 -7.89 -6.63
CA ARG A 137 -4.57 -6.75 -6.81
C ARG A 137 -5.78 -6.89 -5.89
N LEU A 138 -6.10 -5.81 -5.16
CA LEU A 138 -7.36 -5.69 -4.44
C LEU A 138 -8.26 -4.73 -5.21
N SER A 139 -9.40 -5.23 -5.65
CA SER A 139 -10.43 -4.48 -6.38
C SER A 139 -11.80 -5.08 -6.09
N GLY A 140 -12.89 -4.34 -6.40
CA GLY A 140 -14.25 -4.80 -6.16
C GLY A 140 -14.47 -5.25 -4.72
N SER A 141 -15.13 -6.40 -4.52
CA SER A 141 -15.45 -6.92 -3.19
C SER A 141 -14.21 -7.15 -2.32
N ALA A 142 -13.12 -7.69 -2.85
CA ALA A 142 -11.88 -7.88 -2.09
C ALA A 142 -11.31 -6.59 -1.51
N ARG A 143 -11.57 -5.46 -2.17
CA ARG A 143 -11.14 -4.13 -1.73
C ARG A 143 -12.12 -3.49 -0.74
N TRP A 144 -13.42 -3.65 -0.96
CA TRP A 144 -14.43 -2.87 -0.25
C TRP A 144 -15.12 -3.64 0.87
N ASP A 145 -15.31 -4.96 0.72
CA ASP A 145 -16.11 -5.74 1.67
C ASP A 145 -15.25 -6.57 2.61
N TRP A 146 -14.02 -6.91 2.20
CA TRP A 146 -13.14 -7.77 2.98
C TRP A 146 -12.08 -6.96 3.73
N GLU A 147 -11.86 -7.32 4.98
CA GLU A 147 -10.63 -6.95 5.70
C GLU A 147 -9.51 -7.91 5.30
N HIS A 148 -8.29 -7.40 5.28
CA HIS A 148 -7.10 -8.19 5.02
C HIS A 148 -6.02 -7.99 6.09
N SER A 149 -5.11 -8.97 6.20
CA SER A 149 -4.02 -8.97 7.17
C SER A 149 -2.86 -9.82 6.69
N ILE A 150 -1.68 -9.59 7.23
CA ILE A 150 -0.50 -10.47 7.11
C ILE A 150 -0.04 -10.78 8.52
N ALA A 151 0.06 -12.08 8.86
CA ALA A 151 0.58 -12.50 10.15
C ALA A 151 2.06 -12.12 10.30
N PRO A 152 2.54 -11.92 11.53
CA PRO A 152 3.98 -11.83 11.77
C PRO A 152 4.71 -13.04 11.18
N GLY A 153 5.82 -12.78 10.50
CA GLY A 153 6.73 -13.78 9.97
C GLY A 153 8.05 -13.79 10.74
N ASP A 154 8.88 -14.77 10.48
CA ASP A 154 10.20 -14.97 11.12
C ASP A 154 11.37 -14.43 10.30
N GLN A 155 11.09 -13.92 9.09
CA GLN A 155 12.09 -13.43 8.16
C GLN A 155 11.77 -12.02 7.69
N LEU A 156 12.80 -11.30 7.25
CA LEU A 156 12.68 -9.97 6.66
C LEU A 156 11.88 -10.03 5.35
N ARG A 157 10.88 -9.19 5.24
CA ARG A 157 10.04 -9.03 4.06
C ARG A 157 9.88 -7.55 3.70
N PHE A 158 9.77 -7.27 2.41
CA PHE A 158 9.35 -5.96 1.92
C PHE A 158 8.08 -6.06 1.06
N SER A 159 7.35 -4.95 1.00
CA SER A 159 6.30 -4.78 0.00
C SER A 159 6.29 -3.36 -0.55
N ILE A 160 5.93 -3.26 -1.84
CA ILE A 160 5.67 -2.00 -2.52
C ILE A 160 4.19 -2.04 -2.92
N THR A 161 3.40 -1.10 -2.42
CA THR A 161 1.94 -1.08 -2.65
C THR A 161 1.53 0.21 -3.30
N PHE A 162 1.07 0.14 -4.55
CA PHE A 162 0.53 1.26 -5.31
C PHE A 162 -0.99 1.34 -5.16
N ARG A 163 -1.54 2.57 -5.23
CA ARG A 163 -2.99 2.80 -5.11
C ARG A 163 -3.47 3.85 -6.08
N THR A 164 -4.69 3.64 -6.60
CA THR A 164 -5.46 4.67 -7.30
C THR A 164 -6.33 5.44 -6.32
N LEU A 165 -6.83 6.62 -6.71
CA LEU A 165 -7.82 7.35 -5.92
C LEU A 165 -9.24 6.82 -6.19
N SER A 166 -10.03 6.73 -5.13
CA SER A 166 -11.48 6.59 -5.23
C SER A 166 -12.14 7.91 -5.67
N ASP A 167 -13.45 7.91 -5.93
CA ASP A 167 -14.20 9.15 -6.18
C ASP A 167 -14.09 10.13 -5.02
N LYS A 168 -14.10 9.62 -3.78
CA LYS A 168 -13.88 10.43 -2.58
C LYS A 168 -12.49 11.05 -2.58
N GLY A 169 -11.46 10.25 -2.83
CA GLY A 169 -10.08 10.72 -2.91
C GLY A 169 -9.87 11.76 -4.00
N ARG A 170 -10.45 11.55 -5.18
CA ARG A 170 -10.41 12.52 -6.30
C ARG A 170 -11.06 13.85 -5.94
N ARG A 171 -12.20 13.84 -5.26
CA ARG A 171 -12.87 15.08 -4.79
C ARG A 171 -11.99 15.86 -3.83
N ILE A 172 -11.42 15.19 -2.81
CA ILE A 172 -10.54 15.85 -1.84
C ILE A 172 -9.28 16.38 -2.53
N ALA A 173 -8.67 15.61 -3.42
CA ALA A 173 -7.47 16.01 -4.15
C ALA A 173 -7.69 17.27 -5.00
N LYS A 174 -8.86 17.43 -5.64
CA LYS A 174 -9.22 18.65 -6.38
C LYS A 174 -9.34 19.86 -5.46
N GLN A 175 -9.94 19.71 -4.28
CA GLN A 175 -10.10 20.79 -3.30
C GLN A 175 -8.74 21.28 -2.77
N THR A 176 -7.83 20.35 -2.45
CA THR A 176 -6.49 20.68 -1.95
C THR A 176 -5.66 21.43 -3.01
N CYS A 177 -5.77 21.08 -4.29
CA CYS A 177 -5.10 21.81 -5.39
C CYS A 177 -5.69 23.22 -5.64
N GLY A 178 -6.97 23.44 -5.39
CA GLY A 178 -7.64 24.75 -5.57
C GLY A 178 -7.22 25.78 -4.53
N THR A 179 -7.02 25.35 -3.29
CA THR A 179 -6.68 26.23 -2.17
C THR A 179 -5.26 26.81 -2.26
N VAL A 180 -4.34 26.07 -2.89
CA VAL A 180 -2.94 26.55 -3.08
C VAL A 180 -2.87 27.68 -4.12
N ARG A 181 -3.75 27.70 -5.14
CA ARG A 181 -3.76 28.77 -6.15
C ARG A 181 -4.31 30.10 -5.63
N GLN A 182 -5.14 30.12 -4.58
CA GLN A 182 -5.71 31.36 -4.03
C GLN A 182 -4.83 32.05 -3.00
N ARG A 183 -3.76 31.43 -2.53
CA ARG A 183 -2.81 32.04 -1.57
C ARG A 183 -1.58 32.69 -2.21
N ASN A 184 -1.41 32.56 -3.51
CA ASN A 184 -0.29 33.12 -4.29
C ASN A 184 -0.77 34.12 -5.38
N GLY A 185 -1.94 34.71 -5.21
CA GLY A 185 -2.51 35.77 -6.05
C GLY A 185 -2.65 37.08 -5.31
#